data_b1dfeeaf662037e1bb4bd5847330494a
#
_entry.id   b1dfeeaf662037e1bb4bd5847330494a
#
_cell.length_a   1.000
_cell.length_b   1.000
_cell.length_c   1.000
_cell.angle_alpha   90.00
_cell.angle_beta   90.00
_cell.angle_gamma   90.00
#
_symmetry.space_group_name_H-M   'P 1'
#
loop_
_entity.id
_entity.type
_entity.pdbx_description
1 polymer ?
#
loop_
_entity_poly.entity_id
_entity_poly.type
_entity_poly.pdbx_seq_one_letter_code
_entity_poly.pdbx_strand_id
1 'polypeptide(L)'
;MLRRWFSEDGSIRVAVLAVIVGVAAGFGAVVFRDFIAFVHNLAFLGRFSLFYDATKHTLASPLGAWIILVPVAGALVVAFLVSRFAPEAKGHGVPEVMDAMYYRRGIIRPLVGAIKAIASSISIGTGGAVGREGPIIQIGASFGSSLSQWLELKQWQRMTLIACGAAGGIAATFNTPIGGVLFAIELIMPEISVRTLIPVALATGTATAIGRVFFGDHPSFLIPHLPVISSSVLSPWSIVAYLVFGLALGCVSALFIRSIYAMEDVFNKLPGNYYLRHATGMLVVGIMIYMLSSYTGHYYIEGVSYATVQDILEKTLTNPWILLLLLATKLLATSLTLGSGGSGGIFSPALFLGATLGGCYAALLGWLMPGMHADAASLAVVGMAGIIGGSTGAVVTAVVIVYEMTRDYNVILPLLISVSVAYGVRRWFVRGSIYDLKLARRGHYIPESLQTNMYLLDRVRYFLRRAVVRVPVDGDWNRLEHYLMRLQRLPHVIIVDGEKVLGVITADRVLQVDRSQSVRQALERHADHKFIVACGNDLLFDVMAHLRNSPASVVIVTANGDLKTPRQIKGVLTWSDIASSSNLPEPLLGSRAGRGIDPNGI
;
A
#
# COMPACT_ATOMS: atom_id res chain seq x y z
N MET A 1 -4.84 19.11 -37.75
CA MET A 1 -4.54 17.80 -37.17
C MET A 1 -4.08 17.89 -35.69
N LEU A 2 -3.17 18.81 -35.34
CA LEU A 2 -2.69 18.99 -33.95
C LEU A 2 -3.81 19.36 -32.93
N ARG A 3 -4.83 20.14 -33.32
CA ARG A 3 -5.95 20.48 -32.41
C ARG A 3 -6.85 19.29 -32.03
N ARG A 4 -6.92 18.20 -32.82
CA ARG A 4 -7.59 16.95 -32.47
C ARG A 4 -6.79 16.09 -31.50
N TRP A 5 -5.47 16.28 -31.38
CA TRP A 5 -4.61 15.62 -30.39
C TRP A 5 -4.87 16.10 -28.97
N PHE A 6 -5.41 17.29 -28.83
CA PHE A 6 -5.82 17.88 -27.56
C PHE A 6 -7.34 17.80 -27.32
N SER A 7 -8.01 16.81 -27.96
CA SER A 7 -9.44 16.58 -27.76
C SER A 7 -9.80 16.44 -26.27
N GLU A 8 -11.04 16.78 -25.93
CA GLU A 8 -11.54 16.88 -24.55
C GLU A 8 -11.28 15.64 -23.66
N ASP A 9 -11.08 14.46 -24.24
CA ASP A 9 -10.77 13.22 -23.53
C ASP A 9 -9.32 13.11 -23.02
N GLY A 10 -8.35 13.81 -23.58
CA GLY A 10 -6.96 13.88 -23.09
C GLY A 10 -6.19 12.54 -22.99
N SER A 11 -6.71 11.43 -23.51
CA SER A 11 -6.13 10.09 -23.36
C SER A 11 -4.79 9.95 -24.05
N ILE A 12 -4.65 10.50 -25.27
CA ILE A 12 -3.37 10.47 -26.02
C ILE A 12 -2.32 11.32 -25.31
N ARG A 13 -2.71 12.48 -24.79
CA ARG A 13 -1.82 13.33 -23.99
C ARG A 13 -1.27 12.57 -22.76
N VAL A 14 -2.14 11.85 -22.04
CA VAL A 14 -1.73 11.05 -20.88
C VAL A 14 -0.80 9.92 -21.30
N ALA A 15 -1.03 9.26 -22.44
CA ALA A 15 -0.15 8.21 -22.96
C ALA A 15 1.26 8.74 -23.29
N VAL A 16 1.38 9.92 -23.92
CA VAL A 16 2.68 10.57 -24.18
C VAL A 16 3.37 10.95 -22.87
N LEU A 17 2.65 11.55 -21.93
CA LEU A 17 3.19 11.89 -20.61
C LEU A 17 3.60 10.65 -19.80
N ALA A 18 2.89 9.53 -19.97
CA ALA A 18 3.24 8.26 -19.34
C ALA A 18 4.60 7.73 -19.82
N VAL A 19 4.92 7.87 -21.10
CA VAL A 19 6.27 7.55 -21.63
C VAL A 19 7.33 8.43 -20.96
N ILE A 20 7.10 9.73 -20.83
CA ILE A 20 8.02 10.66 -20.15
C ILE A 20 8.21 10.26 -18.68
N VAL A 21 7.11 9.92 -17.99
CA VAL A 21 7.16 9.45 -16.60
C VAL A 21 7.90 8.10 -16.51
N GLY A 22 7.70 7.20 -17.49
CA GLY A 22 8.43 5.94 -17.58
C GLY A 22 9.93 6.14 -17.76
N VAL A 23 10.34 7.05 -18.64
CA VAL A 23 11.75 7.46 -18.81
C VAL A 23 12.34 7.98 -17.50
N ALA A 24 11.64 8.90 -16.85
CA ALA A 24 12.11 9.47 -15.59
C ALA A 24 12.15 8.43 -14.45
N ALA A 25 11.19 7.52 -14.37
CA ALA A 25 11.19 6.43 -13.40
C ALA A 25 12.34 5.44 -13.64
N GLY A 26 12.64 5.12 -14.91
CA GLY A 26 13.78 4.28 -15.29
C GLY A 26 15.11 4.90 -14.88
N PHE A 27 15.38 6.15 -15.27
CA PHE A 27 16.58 6.87 -14.82
C PHE A 27 16.61 7.08 -13.31
N GLY A 28 15.46 7.33 -12.69
CA GLY A 28 15.35 7.43 -11.24
C GLY A 28 15.79 6.14 -10.54
N ALA A 29 15.47 4.97 -11.11
CA ALA A 29 15.93 3.69 -10.60
C ALA A 29 17.44 3.50 -10.73
N VAL A 30 18.04 3.95 -11.85
CA VAL A 30 19.49 3.93 -12.07
C VAL A 30 20.20 4.80 -11.04
N VAL A 31 19.85 6.08 -10.98
CA VAL A 31 20.46 7.03 -10.06
C VAL A 31 20.30 6.59 -8.59
N PHE A 32 19.14 6.07 -8.23
CA PHE A 32 18.89 5.60 -6.88
C PHE A 32 19.75 4.39 -6.52
N ARG A 33 19.92 3.43 -7.45
CA ARG A 33 20.80 2.27 -7.28
C ARG A 33 22.26 2.69 -7.14
N ASP A 34 22.72 3.60 -7.99
CA ASP A 34 24.09 4.10 -7.94
C ASP A 34 24.37 4.87 -6.64
N PHE A 35 23.37 5.61 -6.16
CA PHE A 35 23.51 6.32 -4.89
C PHE A 35 23.54 5.38 -3.67
N ILE A 36 22.76 4.28 -3.69
CA ILE A 36 22.90 3.20 -2.69
C ILE A 36 24.31 2.62 -2.75
N ALA A 37 24.83 2.32 -3.95
CA ALA A 37 26.16 1.78 -4.18
C ALA A 37 27.25 2.71 -3.63
N PHE A 38 27.14 4.00 -3.92
CA PHE A 38 28.07 5.01 -3.42
C PHE A 38 28.10 5.06 -1.89
N VAL A 39 26.91 5.15 -1.26
CA VAL A 39 26.83 5.21 0.20
C VAL A 39 27.35 3.93 0.84
N HIS A 40 27.02 2.76 0.27
CA HIS A 40 27.49 1.47 0.76
C HIS A 40 29.02 1.34 0.70
N ASN A 41 29.61 1.65 -0.48
CA ASN A 41 31.04 1.55 -0.66
C ASN A 41 31.82 2.53 0.24
N LEU A 42 31.28 3.75 0.42
CA LEU A 42 31.85 4.73 1.32
C LEU A 42 31.76 4.28 2.79
N ALA A 43 30.59 3.80 3.22
CA ALA A 43 30.30 3.49 4.62
C ALA A 43 30.95 2.19 5.11
N PHE A 44 30.99 1.15 4.26
CA PHE A 44 31.53 -0.16 4.63
C PHE A 44 32.98 -0.35 4.22
N LEU A 45 33.39 0.18 3.06
CA LEU A 45 34.72 -0.08 2.48
C LEU A 45 35.65 1.14 2.47
N GLY A 46 35.15 2.33 2.80
CA GLY A 46 35.90 3.59 2.73
C GLY A 46 36.31 3.97 1.30
N ARG A 47 35.58 3.50 0.27
CA ARG A 47 35.92 3.69 -1.16
C ARG A 47 34.91 4.56 -1.86
N PHE A 48 35.38 5.48 -2.70
CA PHE A 48 34.54 6.29 -3.59
C PHE A 48 34.28 5.51 -4.89
N SER A 49 33.22 4.70 -4.95
CA SER A 49 32.86 3.91 -6.11
C SER A 49 31.33 3.79 -6.23
N LEU A 50 30.83 3.89 -7.46
CA LEU A 50 29.41 3.66 -7.79
C LEU A 50 29.14 2.19 -8.15
N PHE A 51 30.18 1.37 -8.23
CA PHE A 51 30.03 -0.04 -8.59
C PHE A 51 29.77 -0.89 -7.35
N TYR A 52 28.58 -1.47 -7.26
CA TYR A 52 28.15 -2.38 -6.20
C TYR A 52 27.21 -3.44 -6.77
N ASP A 53 27.58 -4.70 -6.62
CA ASP A 53 26.76 -5.84 -7.01
C ASP A 53 26.07 -6.40 -5.77
N ALA A 54 24.78 -6.11 -5.63
CA ALA A 54 23.99 -6.54 -4.48
C ALA A 54 23.78 -8.07 -4.40
N THR A 55 24.08 -8.82 -5.48
CA THR A 55 24.01 -10.28 -5.52
C THR A 55 25.29 -10.96 -5.02
N LYS A 56 26.31 -10.18 -4.67
CA LYS A 56 27.56 -10.67 -4.08
C LYS A 56 27.72 -10.15 -2.66
N HIS A 57 28.32 -10.97 -1.81
CA HIS A 57 28.59 -10.56 -0.43
C HIS A 57 29.58 -9.41 -0.36
N THR A 58 29.30 -8.48 0.55
CA THR A 58 30.20 -7.38 0.87
C THR A 58 31.48 -7.92 1.46
N LEU A 59 32.62 -7.41 0.99
CA LEU A 59 33.93 -7.74 1.52
C LEU A 59 34.04 -7.32 3.00
N ALA A 60 34.91 -7.99 3.75
CA ALA A 60 35.18 -7.62 5.14
C ALA A 60 35.58 -6.14 5.24
N SER A 61 34.88 -5.39 6.07
CA SER A 61 35.12 -3.96 6.27
C SER A 61 36.44 -3.72 6.99
N PRO A 62 37.24 -2.74 6.54
CA PRO A 62 38.46 -2.34 7.27
C PRO A 62 38.18 -1.73 8.65
N LEU A 63 36.93 -1.36 8.93
CA LEU A 63 36.51 -0.76 10.21
C LEU A 63 36.48 -1.77 11.37
N GLY A 64 36.52 -3.09 11.09
CA GLY A 64 36.42 -4.10 12.16
C GLY A 64 35.17 -3.92 13.02
N ALA A 65 35.30 -3.85 14.34
CA ALA A 65 34.15 -3.69 15.24
C ALA A 65 33.47 -2.32 15.14
N TRP A 66 34.11 -1.29 14.60
CA TRP A 66 33.51 0.03 14.39
C TRP A 66 32.35 0.00 13.36
N ILE A 67 32.22 -1.07 12.59
CA ILE A 67 31.08 -1.29 11.68
C ILE A 67 29.73 -1.21 12.42
N ILE A 68 29.69 -1.49 13.71
CA ILE A 68 28.50 -1.37 14.57
C ILE A 68 27.94 0.07 14.53
N LEU A 69 28.81 1.07 14.40
CA LEU A 69 28.42 2.49 14.41
C LEU A 69 28.02 3.01 13.04
N VAL A 70 28.29 2.28 11.96
CA VAL A 70 27.93 2.69 10.58
C VAL A 70 26.41 2.88 10.43
N PRO A 71 25.55 1.91 10.83
CA PRO A 71 24.10 2.11 10.81
C PRO A 71 23.61 3.24 11.73
N VAL A 72 24.30 3.49 12.84
CA VAL A 72 23.96 4.57 13.78
C VAL A 72 24.22 5.92 13.15
N ALA A 73 25.37 6.10 12.49
CA ALA A 73 25.69 7.34 11.76
C ALA A 73 24.67 7.59 10.64
N GLY A 74 24.34 6.55 9.87
CA GLY A 74 23.28 6.61 8.86
C GLY A 74 21.93 7.03 9.44
N ALA A 75 21.55 6.46 10.58
CA ALA A 75 20.30 6.78 11.27
C ALA A 75 20.18 8.26 11.65
N LEU A 76 21.26 8.86 12.15
CA LEU A 76 21.26 10.28 12.52
C LEU A 76 21.06 11.18 11.31
N VAL A 77 21.71 10.86 10.19
CA VAL A 77 21.53 11.61 8.93
C VAL A 77 20.12 11.42 8.36
N VAL A 78 19.60 10.18 8.35
CA VAL A 78 18.22 9.89 7.92
C VAL A 78 17.22 10.64 8.80
N ALA A 79 17.40 10.62 10.12
CA ALA A 79 16.51 11.33 11.05
C ALA A 79 16.52 12.85 10.78
N PHE A 80 17.69 13.44 10.50
CA PHE A 80 17.79 14.86 10.12
C PHE A 80 17.04 15.15 8.83
N LEU A 81 17.30 14.42 7.75
CA LEU A 81 16.67 14.64 6.45
C LEU A 81 15.15 14.50 6.51
N VAL A 82 14.68 13.43 7.14
CA VAL A 82 13.24 13.15 7.26
C VAL A 82 12.54 14.18 8.13
N SER A 83 13.08 14.48 9.32
CA SER A 83 12.41 15.42 10.23
C SER A 83 12.40 16.85 9.70
N ARG A 84 13.46 17.27 9.00
CA ARG A 84 13.62 18.67 8.57
C ARG A 84 12.93 18.98 7.25
N PHE A 85 12.92 18.03 6.29
CA PHE A 85 12.52 18.31 4.90
C PHE A 85 11.26 17.57 4.47
N ALA A 86 11.11 16.29 4.79
CA ALA A 86 10.01 15.47 4.32
C ALA A 86 9.65 14.33 5.30
N PRO A 87 8.79 14.59 6.30
CA PRO A 87 8.31 13.53 7.20
C PRO A 87 7.65 12.35 6.48
N GLU A 88 7.13 12.56 5.27
CA GLU A 88 6.53 11.55 4.41
C GLU A 88 7.57 10.57 3.82
N ALA A 89 8.87 10.87 3.92
CA ALA A 89 9.92 9.95 3.49
C ALA A 89 10.21 8.85 4.55
N LYS A 90 9.62 8.92 5.75
CA LYS A 90 9.74 7.90 6.80
C LYS A 90 8.99 6.62 6.42
N GLY A 91 9.61 5.45 6.66
CA GLY A 91 8.97 4.14 6.50
C GLY A 91 8.97 3.61 5.06
N HIS A 92 7.95 2.80 4.73
CA HIS A 92 7.96 1.92 3.55
C HIS A 92 7.81 2.61 2.18
N GLY A 93 7.19 3.79 2.12
CA GLY A 93 6.95 4.55 0.88
C GLY A 93 5.62 4.24 0.19
N VAL A 94 5.25 2.99 0.01
CA VAL A 94 4.01 2.61 -0.69
C VAL A 94 2.75 3.17 -0.02
N PRO A 95 2.57 3.07 1.32
CA PRO A 95 1.42 3.68 1.99
C PRO A 95 1.29 5.19 1.77
N GLU A 96 2.40 5.90 1.61
CA GLU A 96 2.38 7.34 1.34
C GLU A 96 1.86 7.65 -0.07
N VAL A 97 2.16 6.78 -1.06
CA VAL A 97 1.61 6.89 -2.41
C VAL A 97 0.11 6.57 -2.39
N MET A 98 -0.28 5.51 -1.68
CA MET A 98 -1.70 5.15 -1.50
C MET A 98 -2.47 6.29 -0.80
N ASP A 99 -1.92 6.87 0.26
CA ASP A 99 -2.50 8.03 0.95
C ASP A 99 -2.69 9.24 0.01
N ALA A 100 -1.68 9.51 -0.82
CA ALA A 100 -1.77 10.60 -1.80
C ALA A 100 -2.84 10.33 -2.85
N MET A 101 -3.00 9.08 -3.30
CA MET A 101 -4.02 8.68 -4.28
C MET A 101 -5.43 8.85 -3.73
N TYR A 102 -5.68 8.33 -2.52
CA TYR A 102 -7.02 8.27 -1.95
C TYR A 102 -7.43 9.54 -1.20
N TYR A 103 -6.51 10.16 -0.44
CA TYR A 103 -6.85 11.26 0.48
C TYR A 103 -6.36 12.63 0.05
N ARG A 104 -5.31 12.69 -0.82
CA ARG A 104 -4.70 13.97 -1.24
C ARG A 104 -4.87 14.27 -2.72
N ARG A 105 -5.83 13.64 -3.40
CA ARG A 105 -6.13 13.86 -4.83
C ARG A 105 -4.92 13.69 -5.76
N GLY A 106 -4.02 12.79 -5.41
CA GLY A 106 -2.78 12.57 -6.14
C GLY A 106 -1.75 13.69 -6.00
N ILE A 107 -1.78 14.49 -4.94
CA ILE A 107 -0.79 15.54 -4.71
C ILE A 107 0.32 15.02 -3.80
N ILE A 108 1.52 14.88 -4.35
CA ILE A 108 2.76 14.57 -3.64
C ILE A 108 3.70 15.76 -3.84
N ARG A 109 4.28 16.27 -2.74
CA ARG A 109 5.25 17.37 -2.83
C ARG A 109 6.51 16.91 -3.57
N PRO A 110 7.06 17.67 -4.55
CA PRO A 110 8.24 17.25 -5.33
C PRO A 110 9.44 16.89 -4.47
N LEU A 111 9.66 17.63 -3.37
CA LEU A 111 10.75 17.40 -2.43
C LEU A 111 10.71 16.01 -1.77
N VAL A 112 9.52 15.41 -1.63
CA VAL A 112 9.37 14.09 -1.00
C VAL A 112 10.13 13.02 -1.77
N GLY A 113 10.06 13.02 -3.11
CA GLY A 113 10.78 12.07 -3.95
C GLY A 113 12.30 12.18 -3.80
N ALA A 114 12.84 13.39 -3.81
CA ALA A 114 14.28 13.63 -3.63
C ALA A 114 14.77 13.22 -2.24
N ILE A 115 14.08 13.64 -1.18
CA ILE A 115 14.43 13.26 0.20
C ILE A 115 14.27 11.75 0.40
N LYS A 116 13.26 11.13 -0.18
CA LYS A 116 13.10 9.66 -0.14
C LYS A 116 14.29 8.95 -0.77
N ALA A 117 14.74 9.41 -1.94
CA ALA A 117 15.91 8.83 -2.61
C ALA A 117 17.14 8.92 -1.71
N ILE A 118 17.45 10.10 -1.19
CA ILE A 118 18.65 10.34 -0.36
C ILE A 118 18.54 9.56 0.97
N ALA A 119 17.44 9.72 1.70
CA ALA A 119 17.28 9.07 3.01
C ALA A 119 17.28 7.55 2.91
N SER A 120 16.64 6.97 1.88
CA SER A 120 16.64 5.51 1.71
C SER A 120 17.99 4.98 1.23
N SER A 121 18.70 5.70 0.37
CA SER A 121 20.07 5.30 -0.03
C SER A 121 21.00 5.28 1.17
N ILE A 122 20.91 6.27 2.05
CA ILE A 122 21.69 6.30 3.29
C ILE A 122 21.28 5.16 4.21
N SER A 123 19.98 4.98 4.44
CA SER A 123 19.47 3.90 5.30
C SER A 123 19.94 2.51 4.85
N ILE A 124 19.80 2.22 3.54
CA ILE A 124 20.19 0.93 2.95
C ILE A 124 21.71 0.80 2.91
N GLY A 125 22.41 1.82 2.40
CA GLY A 125 23.85 1.79 2.19
C GLY A 125 24.67 1.77 3.48
N THR A 126 24.09 2.20 4.62
CA THR A 126 24.72 2.07 5.93
C THR A 126 24.31 0.80 6.69
N GLY A 127 23.67 -0.16 6.04
CA GLY A 127 23.35 -1.47 6.59
C GLY A 127 21.94 -1.63 7.15
N GLY A 128 21.04 -0.66 6.98
CA GLY A 128 19.64 -0.82 7.35
C GLY A 128 18.99 -1.98 6.60
N ALA A 129 18.37 -2.92 7.33
CA ALA A 129 17.83 -4.16 6.79
C ALA A 129 16.49 -3.94 6.08
N VAL A 130 16.49 -3.16 5.00
CA VAL A 130 15.32 -2.71 4.24
C VAL A 130 15.57 -2.74 2.74
N GLY A 131 14.49 -2.74 1.96
CA GLY A 131 14.52 -2.82 0.50
C GLY A 131 14.51 -1.47 -0.19
N ARG A 132 14.90 -1.48 -1.47
CA ARG A 132 14.92 -0.32 -2.36
C ARG A 132 13.61 -0.11 -3.12
N GLU A 133 12.72 -1.09 -3.15
CA GLU A 133 11.53 -1.11 -4.00
C GLU A 133 10.45 -0.13 -3.54
N GLY A 134 10.17 -0.08 -2.24
CA GLY A 134 9.25 0.91 -1.67
C GLY A 134 9.66 2.35 -1.95
N PRO A 135 10.93 2.72 -1.70
CA PRO A 135 11.46 4.03 -2.08
C PRO A 135 11.32 4.37 -3.55
N ILE A 136 11.69 3.48 -4.47
CA ILE A 136 11.62 3.79 -5.91
C ILE A 136 10.18 3.98 -6.39
N ILE A 137 9.21 3.27 -5.80
CA ILE A 137 7.78 3.47 -6.04
C ILE A 137 7.38 4.90 -5.66
N GLN A 138 7.81 5.37 -4.49
CA GLN A 138 7.51 6.73 -4.02
C GLN A 138 8.23 7.81 -4.83
N ILE A 139 9.46 7.55 -5.26
CA ILE A 139 10.25 8.45 -6.14
C ILE A 139 9.54 8.61 -7.48
N GLY A 140 9.21 7.50 -8.16
CA GLY A 140 8.50 7.52 -9.43
C GLY A 140 7.12 8.16 -9.33
N ALA A 141 6.35 7.82 -8.30
CA ALA A 141 5.05 8.43 -8.01
C ALA A 141 5.14 9.95 -7.78
N SER A 142 6.16 10.40 -7.04
CA SER A 142 6.43 11.83 -6.84
C SER A 142 6.72 12.55 -8.15
N PHE A 143 7.47 11.93 -9.06
CA PHE A 143 7.75 12.52 -10.37
C PHE A 143 6.47 12.63 -11.19
N GLY A 144 5.65 11.57 -11.27
CA GLY A 144 4.36 11.60 -11.97
C GLY A 144 3.40 12.65 -11.41
N SER A 145 3.36 12.78 -10.07
CA SER A 145 2.59 13.82 -9.38
C SER A 145 3.10 15.22 -9.71
N SER A 146 4.41 15.45 -9.63
CA SER A 146 5.03 16.77 -9.87
C SER A 146 4.80 17.24 -11.30
N LEU A 147 5.02 16.37 -12.29
CA LEU A 147 4.77 16.65 -13.70
C LEU A 147 3.30 17.02 -13.94
N SER A 148 2.39 16.28 -13.32
CA SER A 148 0.95 16.52 -13.46
C SER A 148 0.49 17.83 -12.78
N GLN A 149 1.12 18.22 -11.68
CA GLN A 149 0.88 19.50 -11.00
C GLN A 149 1.40 20.66 -11.85
N TRP A 150 2.60 20.54 -12.38
CA TRP A 150 3.21 21.56 -13.26
C TRP A 150 2.39 21.80 -14.53
N LEU A 151 1.76 20.75 -15.09
CA LEU A 151 0.91 20.83 -16.28
C LEU A 151 -0.59 21.06 -15.96
N GLU A 152 -0.93 21.30 -14.70
CA GLU A 152 -2.29 21.55 -14.19
C GLU A 152 -3.32 20.50 -14.67
N LEU A 153 -2.94 19.23 -14.67
CA LEU A 153 -3.77 18.15 -15.19
C LEU A 153 -4.99 17.87 -14.28
N LYS A 154 -6.05 17.32 -14.88
CA LYS A 154 -7.25 16.84 -14.18
C LYS A 154 -6.86 15.74 -13.16
N GLN A 155 -7.66 15.58 -12.11
CA GLN A 155 -7.38 14.62 -11.03
C GLN A 155 -7.13 13.20 -11.55
N TRP A 156 -7.98 12.66 -12.42
CA TRP A 156 -7.80 11.31 -12.97
C TRP A 156 -6.49 11.15 -13.77
N GLN A 157 -6.08 12.18 -14.53
CA GLN A 157 -4.82 12.17 -15.29
C GLN A 157 -3.62 12.16 -14.35
N ARG A 158 -3.69 12.95 -13.27
CA ARG A 158 -2.67 12.99 -12.22
C ARG A 158 -2.53 11.62 -11.54
N MET A 159 -3.65 11.03 -11.13
CA MET A 159 -3.66 9.70 -10.51
C MET A 159 -3.07 8.64 -11.44
N THR A 160 -3.40 8.68 -12.73
CA THR A 160 -2.82 7.79 -13.74
C THR A 160 -1.31 7.97 -13.85
N LEU A 161 -0.79 9.21 -13.90
CA LEU A 161 0.65 9.46 -14.00
C LEU A 161 1.41 9.06 -12.72
N ILE A 162 0.80 9.17 -11.54
CA ILE A 162 1.36 8.64 -10.28
C ILE A 162 1.50 7.12 -10.38
N ALA A 163 0.45 6.43 -10.84
CA ALA A 163 0.48 4.99 -11.05
C ALA A 163 1.54 4.60 -12.10
N CYS A 164 1.69 5.36 -13.18
CA CYS A 164 2.75 5.20 -14.18
C CYS A 164 4.15 5.27 -13.54
N GLY A 165 4.39 6.29 -12.71
CA GLY A 165 5.69 6.46 -12.04
C GLY A 165 5.98 5.36 -11.02
N ALA A 166 4.98 4.99 -10.20
CA ALA A 166 5.08 3.90 -9.23
C ALA A 166 5.39 2.56 -9.91
N ALA A 167 4.59 2.21 -10.94
CA ALA A 167 4.74 0.98 -11.72
C ALA A 167 6.07 0.94 -12.49
N GLY A 168 6.44 2.06 -13.13
CA GLY A 168 7.71 2.18 -13.85
C GLY A 168 8.92 1.99 -12.94
N GLY A 169 8.88 2.55 -11.72
CA GLY A 169 9.95 2.40 -10.73
C GLY A 169 10.21 0.94 -10.35
N ILE A 170 9.16 0.18 -10.03
CA ILE A 170 9.30 -1.25 -9.69
C ILE A 170 9.69 -2.09 -10.91
N ALA A 171 9.10 -1.80 -12.08
CA ALA A 171 9.38 -2.50 -13.33
C ALA A 171 10.85 -2.36 -13.76
N ALA A 172 11.42 -1.15 -13.68
CA ALA A 172 12.83 -0.92 -13.98
C ALA A 172 13.77 -1.61 -12.99
N THR A 173 13.39 -1.67 -11.70
CA THR A 173 14.23 -2.24 -10.64
C THR A 173 14.36 -3.75 -10.76
N PHE A 174 13.27 -4.45 -11.13
CA PHE A 174 13.22 -5.92 -11.19
C PHE A 174 13.24 -6.50 -12.60
N ASN A 175 13.22 -5.66 -13.62
CA ASN A 175 13.05 -6.09 -15.02
C ASN A 175 11.71 -6.81 -15.24
N THR A 176 10.62 -6.34 -14.60
CA THR A 176 9.29 -6.96 -14.55
C THR A 176 8.20 -6.01 -15.04
N PRO A 177 8.06 -5.79 -16.36
CA PRO A 177 7.09 -4.83 -16.88
C PRO A 177 5.63 -5.21 -16.57
N ILE A 178 5.24 -6.48 -16.67
CA ILE A 178 3.87 -6.94 -16.38
C ILE A 178 3.61 -6.88 -14.87
N GLY A 179 4.58 -7.32 -14.07
CA GLY A 179 4.51 -7.23 -12.61
C GLY A 179 4.34 -5.79 -12.13
N GLY A 180 5.00 -4.81 -12.78
CA GLY A 180 4.80 -3.39 -12.49
C GLY A 180 3.38 -2.90 -12.80
N VAL A 181 2.79 -3.32 -13.93
CA VAL A 181 1.39 -3.01 -14.27
C VAL A 181 0.45 -3.58 -13.20
N LEU A 182 0.62 -4.85 -12.84
CA LEU A 182 -0.23 -5.51 -11.84
C LEU A 182 -0.07 -4.88 -10.46
N PHE A 183 1.14 -4.47 -10.08
CA PHE A 183 1.39 -3.73 -8.85
C PHE A 183 0.57 -2.43 -8.79
N ALA A 184 0.54 -1.68 -9.89
CA ALA A 184 -0.29 -0.48 -9.95
C ALA A 184 -1.78 -0.80 -9.80
N ILE A 185 -2.26 -1.87 -10.44
CA ILE A 185 -3.65 -2.31 -10.38
C ILE A 185 -4.05 -2.75 -8.97
N GLU A 186 -3.27 -3.63 -8.34
CA GLU A 186 -3.65 -4.24 -7.07
C GLU A 186 -3.45 -3.31 -5.86
N LEU A 187 -2.48 -2.38 -5.91
CA LEU A 187 -2.09 -1.62 -4.72
C LEU A 187 -2.27 -0.10 -4.85
N ILE A 188 -2.18 0.46 -6.06
CA ILE A 188 -2.10 1.92 -6.21
C ILE A 188 -3.38 2.51 -6.81
N MET A 189 -3.95 1.88 -7.83
CA MET A 189 -5.04 2.47 -8.61
C MET A 189 -6.39 2.26 -7.95
N PRO A 190 -7.17 3.34 -7.71
CA PRO A 190 -8.54 3.24 -7.20
C PRO A 190 -9.54 2.77 -8.26
N GLU A 191 -9.21 2.89 -9.55
CA GLU A 191 -10.05 2.53 -10.68
C GLU A 191 -9.23 1.91 -11.80
N ILE A 192 -9.76 0.83 -12.39
CA ILE A 192 -9.16 0.13 -13.52
C ILE A 192 -10.03 0.34 -14.75
N SER A 193 -9.43 0.93 -15.79
CA SER A 193 -10.06 1.10 -17.09
C SER A 193 -8.99 1.01 -18.19
N VAL A 194 -9.41 0.75 -19.42
CA VAL A 194 -8.48 0.76 -20.57
C VAL A 194 -7.75 2.11 -20.67
N ARG A 195 -8.44 3.18 -20.31
CA ARG A 195 -7.94 4.55 -20.31
C ARG A 195 -6.79 4.78 -19.33
N THR A 196 -6.77 4.08 -18.18
CA THR A 196 -5.73 4.17 -17.16
C THR A 196 -4.67 3.10 -17.33
N LEU A 197 -5.05 1.92 -17.86
CA LEU A 197 -4.16 0.77 -18.01
C LEU A 197 -3.12 0.96 -19.11
N ILE A 198 -3.51 1.49 -20.29
CA ILE A 198 -2.60 1.69 -21.42
C ILE A 198 -1.43 2.64 -21.05
N PRO A 199 -1.66 3.82 -20.43
CA PRO A 199 -0.57 4.66 -19.96
C PRO A 199 0.38 3.96 -18.99
N VAL A 200 -0.14 3.17 -18.04
CA VAL A 200 0.69 2.43 -17.09
C VAL A 200 1.55 1.39 -17.81
N ALA A 201 0.98 0.64 -18.77
CA ALA A 201 1.74 -0.33 -19.57
C ALA A 201 2.85 0.34 -20.40
N LEU A 202 2.59 1.50 -21.00
CA LEU A 202 3.60 2.27 -21.74
C LEU A 202 4.72 2.74 -20.81
N ALA A 203 4.39 3.24 -19.61
CA ALA A 203 5.37 3.70 -18.64
C ALA A 203 6.25 2.55 -18.12
N THR A 204 5.65 1.40 -17.79
CA THR A 204 6.40 0.23 -17.32
C THR A 204 7.33 -0.33 -18.40
N GLY A 205 6.83 -0.46 -19.63
CA GLY A 205 7.64 -0.90 -20.78
C GLY A 205 8.83 0.03 -21.03
N THR A 206 8.60 1.34 -21.02
CA THR A 206 9.65 2.35 -21.21
C THR A 206 10.67 2.33 -20.07
N ALA A 207 10.19 2.28 -18.81
CA ALA A 207 11.06 2.24 -17.64
C ALA A 207 11.91 0.96 -17.61
N THR A 208 11.32 -0.19 -17.96
CA THR A 208 12.04 -1.47 -18.09
C THR A 208 13.09 -1.42 -19.18
N ALA A 209 12.77 -0.83 -20.34
CA ALA A 209 13.75 -0.68 -21.44
C ALA A 209 14.98 0.11 -20.98
N ILE A 210 14.80 1.21 -20.26
CA ILE A 210 15.90 1.97 -19.66
C ILE A 210 16.65 1.13 -18.63
N GLY A 211 15.93 0.44 -17.72
CA GLY A 211 16.54 -0.45 -16.75
C GLY A 211 17.45 -1.50 -17.42
N ARG A 212 17.01 -2.10 -18.52
CA ARG A 212 17.81 -3.08 -19.29
C ARG A 212 19.09 -2.50 -19.90
N VAL A 213 19.04 -1.25 -20.37
CA VAL A 213 20.24 -0.59 -20.93
C VAL A 213 21.34 -0.44 -19.87
N PHE A 214 20.99 -0.13 -18.63
CA PHE A 214 21.95 0.12 -17.56
C PHE A 214 22.26 -1.10 -16.68
N PHE A 215 21.29 -1.98 -16.47
CA PHE A 215 21.43 -3.14 -15.57
C PHE A 215 21.60 -4.47 -16.32
N GLY A 216 21.47 -4.45 -17.64
CA GLY A 216 21.46 -5.66 -18.47
C GLY A 216 20.08 -6.31 -18.57
N ASP A 217 19.95 -7.24 -19.50
CA ASP A 217 18.71 -8.00 -19.76
C ASP A 217 18.63 -9.28 -18.92
N HIS A 218 19.48 -9.41 -17.93
CA HIS A 218 19.45 -10.57 -17.03
C HIS A 218 18.29 -10.47 -16.02
N PRO A 219 17.73 -11.62 -15.59
CA PRO A 219 16.79 -11.63 -14.47
C PRO A 219 17.46 -11.08 -13.21
N SER A 220 16.67 -10.56 -12.29
CA SER A 220 17.19 -9.96 -11.05
C SER A 220 17.89 -10.97 -10.13
N PHE A 221 17.56 -12.24 -10.27
CA PHE A 221 18.24 -13.36 -9.63
C PHE A 221 18.61 -14.40 -10.69
N LEU A 222 19.85 -14.88 -10.63
CA LEU A 222 20.32 -15.96 -11.46
C LEU A 222 19.88 -17.28 -10.81
N ILE A 223 18.93 -17.95 -11.42
CA ILE A 223 18.48 -19.27 -10.96
C ILE A 223 19.14 -20.29 -11.87
N PRO A 224 19.97 -21.19 -11.31
CA PRO A 224 20.42 -22.36 -12.07
C PRO A 224 19.18 -23.07 -12.56
N HIS A 225 19.20 -23.57 -13.82
CA HIS A 225 18.06 -24.24 -14.43
C HIS A 225 17.29 -25.05 -13.39
N LEU A 226 16.09 -24.56 -13.04
CA LEU A 226 15.20 -25.34 -12.19
C LEU A 226 15.01 -26.66 -12.94
N PRO A 227 15.23 -27.80 -12.29
CA PRO A 227 15.05 -29.07 -12.95
C PRO A 227 13.65 -29.05 -13.57
N VAL A 228 13.57 -29.31 -14.89
CA VAL A 228 12.27 -29.44 -15.57
C VAL A 228 11.50 -30.45 -14.72
N ILE A 229 10.56 -29.95 -13.96
CA ILE A 229 9.74 -30.77 -13.10
C ILE A 229 8.92 -31.61 -14.07
N SER A 230 9.52 -32.72 -14.49
CA SER A 230 8.82 -33.77 -15.23
C SER A 230 7.54 -34.09 -14.48
N SER A 231 6.55 -34.66 -15.11
CA SER A 231 5.21 -35.09 -14.64
C SER A 231 4.94 -35.23 -13.13
N SER A 232 5.95 -35.13 -12.27
CA SER A 232 5.92 -35.17 -10.82
C SER A 232 5.39 -33.87 -10.12
N VAL A 233 5.34 -32.72 -10.83
CA VAL A 233 4.75 -31.47 -10.24
C VAL A 233 3.25 -31.63 -9.96
N LEU A 234 2.60 -32.46 -10.73
CA LEU A 234 1.17 -32.75 -10.60
C LEU A 234 0.90 -33.94 -9.69
N SER A 235 1.92 -34.48 -8.99
CA SER A 235 1.64 -35.53 -8.02
C SER A 235 0.77 -34.94 -6.89
N PRO A 236 -0.23 -35.68 -6.39
CA PRO A 236 -1.07 -35.22 -5.29
C PRO A 236 -0.25 -34.80 -4.06
N TRP A 237 0.87 -35.46 -3.82
CA TRP A 237 1.78 -35.15 -2.71
C TRP A 237 2.52 -33.83 -2.88
N SER A 238 2.88 -33.46 -4.11
CA SER A 238 3.49 -32.15 -4.38
C SER A 238 2.50 -31.02 -4.12
N ILE A 239 1.23 -31.18 -4.53
CA ILE A 239 0.19 -30.20 -4.25
C ILE A 239 -0.02 -30.03 -2.74
N VAL A 240 -0.10 -31.14 -1.98
CA VAL A 240 -0.20 -31.10 -0.52
C VAL A 240 1.01 -30.39 0.09
N ALA A 241 2.22 -30.66 -0.39
CA ALA A 241 3.42 -29.98 0.09
C ALA A 241 3.36 -28.46 -0.13
N TYR A 242 2.90 -27.97 -1.30
CA TYR A 242 2.72 -26.55 -1.57
C TYR A 242 1.60 -25.92 -0.74
N LEU A 243 0.50 -26.64 -0.47
CA LEU A 243 -0.55 -26.18 0.44
C LEU A 243 -0.01 -26.00 1.88
N VAL A 244 0.72 -27.00 2.40
CA VAL A 244 1.34 -26.94 3.73
C VAL A 244 2.39 -25.83 3.79
N PHE A 245 3.18 -25.68 2.73
CA PHE A 245 4.13 -24.57 2.65
C PHE A 245 3.42 -23.20 2.67
N GLY A 246 2.30 -23.07 1.94
CA GLY A 246 1.46 -21.89 1.96
C GLY A 246 0.95 -21.52 3.36
N LEU A 247 0.61 -22.53 4.20
CA LEU A 247 0.23 -22.28 5.60
C LEU A 247 1.40 -21.65 6.39
N ALA A 248 2.60 -22.22 6.27
CA ALA A 248 3.80 -21.68 6.92
C ALA A 248 4.12 -20.26 6.45
N LEU A 249 4.05 -20.00 5.14
CA LEU A 249 4.25 -18.69 4.55
C LEU A 249 3.25 -17.65 5.07
N GLY A 250 1.98 -18.04 5.21
CA GLY A 250 0.94 -17.18 5.77
C GLY A 250 1.18 -16.82 7.23
N CYS A 251 1.62 -17.79 8.06
CA CYS A 251 2.00 -17.55 9.45
C CYS A 251 3.19 -16.59 9.55
N VAL A 252 4.25 -16.80 8.76
CA VAL A 252 5.44 -15.92 8.75
C VAL A 252 5.08 -14.53 8.22
N SER A 253 4.21 -14.41 7.21
CA SER A 253 3.71 -13.11 6.73
C SER A 253 2.95 -12.36 7.81
N ALA A 254 2.08 -13.03 8.58
CA ALA A 254 1.38 -12.42 9.69
C ALA A 254 2.34 -12.00 10.81
N LEU A 255 3.33 -12.83 11.12
CA LEU A 255 4.38 -12.51 12.09
C LEU A 255 5.20 -11.29 11.65
N PHE A 256 5.59 -11.23 10.37
CA PHE A 256 6.34 -10.11 9.80
C PHE A 256 5.59 -8.78 9.93
N ILE A 257 4.30 -8.76 9.59
CA ILE A 257 3.45 -7.59 9.76
C ILE A 257 3.39 -7.17 11.23
N ARG A 258 3.08 -8.12 12.13
CA ARG A 258 2.96 -7.83 13.57
C ARG A 258 4.26 -7.34 14.17
N SER A 259 5.40 -7.91 13.77
CA SER A 259 6.72 -7.55 14.30
C SER A 259 7.10 -6.12 13.96
N ILE A 260 6.85 -5.68 12.72
CA ILE A 260 7.14 -4.29 12.31
C ILE A 260 6.33 -3.30 13.15
N TYR A 261 5.01 -3.53 13.28
CA TYR A 261 4.16 -2.61 14.02
C TYR A 261 4.34 -2.69 15.52
N ALA A 262 4.66 -3.87 16.06
CA ALA A 262 5.04 -3.99 17.47
C ALA A 262 6.33 -3.22 17.78
N MET A 263 7.34 -3.30 16.91
CA MET A 263 8.56 -2.50 17.07
C MET A 263 8.28 -1.00 16.93
N GLU A 264 7.41 -0.59 15.99
CA GLU A 264 6.99 0.81 15.90
C GLU A 264 6.35 1.30 17.22
N ASP A 265 5.48 0.48 17.82
CA ASP A 265 4.84 0.80 19.10
C ASP A 265 5.86 0.84 20.26
N VAL A 266 6.82 -0.08 20.29
CA VAL A 266 7.90 -0.09 21.27
C VAL A 266 8.73 1.20 21.18
N PHE A 267 9.21 1.54 19.98
CA PHE A 267 10.01 2.76 19.79
C PHE A 267 9.23 4.04 20.05
N ASN A 268 7.92 4.07 19.77
CA ASN A 268 7.08 5.23 20.09
C ASN A 268 6.92 5.44 21.60
N LYS A 269 7.00 4.37 22.42
CA LYS A 269 6.95 4.44 23.89
C LYS A 269 8.30 4.78 24.53
N LEU A 270 9.42 4.58 23.83
CA LEU A 270 10.74 4.92 24.36
C LEU A 270 10.86 6.43 24.60
N PRO A 271 11.48 6.84 25.72
CA PRO A 271 11.78 8.25 25.97
C PRO A 271 12.78 8.79 24.93
N GLY A 272 12.78 10.11 24.73
CA GLY A 272 13.68 10.79 23.81
C GLY A 272 13.05 11.17 22.47
N ASN A 273 13.84 11.86 21.66
CA ASN A 273 13.45 12.37 20.37
C ASN A 273 13.63 11.30 19.27
N TYR A 274 13.19 11.62 18.06
CA TYR A 274 13.29 10.72 16.90
C TYR A 274 14.73 10.27 16.62
N TYR A 275 15.72 11.16 16.78
CA TYR A 275 17.14 10.85 16.55
C TYR A 275 17.64 9.73 17.48
N LEU A 276 17.35 9.85 18.77
CA LEU A 276 17.77 8.86 19.76
C LEU A 276 17.10 7.50 19.53
N ARG A 277 15.79 7.52 19.28
CA ARG A 277 15.02 6.29 18.99
C ARG A 277 15.55 5.56 17.78
N HIS A 278 15.83 6.28 16.69
CA HIS A 278 16.34 5.68 15.46
C HIS A 278 17.79 5.21 15.62
N ALA A 279 18.65 6.00 16.26
CA ALA A 279 20.02 5.61 16.59
C ALA A 279 20.08 4.34 17.46
N THR A 280 19.22 4.22 18.47
CA THR A 280 19.15 3.03 19.34
C THR A 280 18.73 1.78 18.54
N GLY A 281 17.71 1.89 17.68
CA GLY A 281 17.32 0.78 16.82
C GLY A 281 18.42 0.34 15.89
N MET A 282 19.12 1.29 15.27
CA MET A 282 20.21 1.00 14.34
C MET A 282 21.50 0.54 15.02
N LEU A 283 21.71 0.88 16.30
CA LEU A 283 22.78 0.30 17.12
C LEU A 283 22.58 -1.21 17.29
N VAL A 284 21.36 -1.63 17.63
CA VAL A 284 21.05 -3.07 17.75
C VAL A 284 21.25 -3.78 16.41
N VAL A 285 20.81 -3.17 15.30
CA VAL A 285 21.03 -3.72 13.94
C VAL A 285 22.54 -3.83 13.64
N GLY A 286 23.33 -2.80 13.97
CA GLY A 286 24.79 -2.82 13.81
C GLY A 286 25.47 -3.94 14.60
N ILE A 287 25.06 -4.16 15.86
CA ILE A 287 25.52 -5.29 16.68
C ILE A 287 25.17 -6.62 16.01
N MET A 288 23.93 -6.78 15.52
CA MET A 288 23.50 -8.00 14.83
C MET A 288 24.33 -8.28 13.57
N ILE A 289 24.60 -7.25 12.75
CA ILE A 289 25.44 -7.35 11.56
C ILE A 289 26.86 -7.80 11.94
N TYR A 290 27.46 -7.18 12.96
CA TYR A 290 28.80 -7.50 13.42
C TYR A 290 28.89 -8.93 13.99
N MET A 291 27.96 -9.30 14.88
CA MET A 291 27.92 -10.64 15.44
C MET A 291 27.75 -11.72 14.37
N LEU A 292 26.82 -11.50 13.43
CA LEU A 292 26.58 -12.45 12.36
C LEU A 292 27.82 -12.60 11.47
N SER A 293 28.44 -11.48 11.08
CA SER A 293 29.69 -11.49 10.30
C SER A 293 30.84 -12.17 11.02
N SER A 294 31.00 -11.95 12.34
CA SER A 294 32.03 -12.59 13.14
C SER A 294 31.83 -14.10 13.28
N TYR A 295 30.58 -14.56 13.29
CA TYR A 295 30.24 -15.98 13.43
C TYR A 295 30.25 -16.73 12.09
N THR A 296 29.78 -16.11 10.99
CA THR A 296 29.56 -16.77 9.70
C THR A 296 30.50 -16.31 8.58
N GLY A 297 31.25 -15.21 8.79
CA GLY A 297 32.13 -14.61 7.79
C GLY A 297 31.46 -13.63 6.83
N HIS A 298 30.12 -13.49 6.84
CA HIS A 298 29.37 -12.65 5.92
C HIS A 298 28.33 -11.75 6.60
N TYR A 299 28.05 -10.59 6.00
CA TYR A 299 27.06 -9.62 6.47
C TYR A 299 25.63 -9.93 5.98
N TYR A 300 25.20 -11.19 6.06
CA TYR A 300 23.97 -11.72 5.45
C TYR A 300 22.72 -10.83 5.52
N ILE A 301 22.52 -10.05 6.59
CA ILE A 301 21.28 -9.29 6.81
C ILE A 301 21.37 -7.82 6.44
N GLU A 302 22.54 -7.32 6.02
CA GLU A 302 22.72 -5.90 5.66
C GLU A 302 21.93 -5.48 4.41
N GLY A 303 21.42 -4.27 4.40
CA GLY A 303 20.77 -3.67 3.24
C GLY A 303 19.69 -4.55 2.64
N VAL A 304 19.72 -4.70 1.29
CA VAL A 304 18.74 -5.51 0.54
C VAL A 304 18.94 -7.01 0.68
N SER A 305 20.17 -7.48 1.02
CA SER A 305 20.56 -8.90 1.27
C SER A 305 20.30 -9.85 0.08
N TYR A 306 20.46 -9.38 -1.14
CA TYR A 306 20.25 -10.24 -2.34
C TYR A 306 21.32 -11.30 -2.51
N ALA A 307 22.55 -11.07 -2.01
CA ALA A 307 23.61 -12.07 -1.99
C ALA A 307 23.17 -13.35 -1.27
N THR A 308 22.54 -13.23 -0.11
CA THR A 308 22.03 -14.37 0.65
C THR A 308 20.89 -15.11 -0.08
N VAL A 309 20.00 -14.36 -0.74
CA VAL A 309 18.96 -14.97 -1.58
C VAL A 309 19.60 -15.76 -2.73
N GLN A 310 20.63 -15.18 -3.38
CA GLN A 310 21.37 -15.81 -4.45
C GLN A 310 22.05 -17.11 -3.99
N ASP A 311 22.69 -17.10 -2.80
CA ASP A 311 23.31 -18.29 -2.22
C ASP A 311 22.32 -19.46 -2.02
N ILE A 312 21.09 -19.14 -1.60
CA ILE A 312 20.04 -20.14 -1.43
C ILE A 312 19.60 -20.71 -2.79
N LEU A 313 19.43 -19.83 -3.78
CA LEU A 313 19.04 -20.21 -5.14
C LEU A 313 20.13 -21.06 -5.84
N GLU A 314 21.41 -20.75 -5.60
CA GLU A 314 22.57 -21.51 -6.09
C GLU A 314 22.88 -22.77 -5.26
N LYS A 315 22.13 -22.98 -4.17
CA LYS A 315 22.31 -24.12 -3.24
C LYS A 315 23.69 -24.13 -2.54
N THR A 316 24.34 -22.99 -2.43
CA THR A 316 25.59 -22.82 -1.65
C THR A 316 25.31 -22.72 -0.16
N LEU A 317 24.14 -22.16 0.21
CA LEU A 317 23.68 -22.04 1.59
C LEU A 317 22.48 -22.98 1.83
N THR A 318 22.76 -24.18 2.36
CA THR A 318 21.76 -25.26 2.51
C THR A 318 21.49 -25.67 3.97
N ASN A 319 22.30 -25.22 4.92
CA ASN A 319 22.15 -25.59 6.34
C ASN A 319 20.85 -25.00 6.92
N PRO A 320 19.85 -25.83 7.32
CA PRO A 320 18.55 -25.36 7.77
C PRO A 320 18.62 -24.54 9.07
N TRP A 321 19.56 -24.81 9.94
CA TRP A 321 19.74 -24.05 11.18
C TRP A 321 20.26 -22.64 10.93
N ILE A 322 21.18 -22.49 9.97
CA ILE A 322 21.65 -21.17 9.53
C ILE A 322 20.49 -20.40 8.85
N LEU A 323 19.74 -21.07 7.96
CA LEU A 323 18.60 -20.45 7.29
C LEU A 323 17.52 -19.98 8.29
N LEU A 324 17.24 -20.78 9.32
CA LEU A 324 16.30 -20.40 10.38
C LEU A 324 16.82 -19.20 11.22
N LEU A 325 18.11 -19.21 11.54
CA LEU A 325 18.76 -18.07 12.20
C LEU A 325 18.67 -16.80 11.35
N LEU A 326 18.93 -16.91 10.04
CA LEU A 326 18.86 -15.80 9.11
C LEU A 326 17.43 -15.28 8.94
N LEU A 327 16.43 -16.16 8.90
CA LEU A 327 15.02 -15.80 8.89
C LEU A 327 14.66 -14.95 10.13
N ALA A 328 15.03 -15.43 11.32
CA ALA A 328 14.73 -14.73 12.56
C ALA A 328 15.47 -13.39 12.68
N THR A 329 16.76 -13.37 12.34
CA THR A 329 17.59 -12.15 12.41
C THR A 329 17.16 -11.11 11.39
N LYS A 330 16.82 -11.49 10.14
CA LYS A 330 16.34 -10.55 9.13
C LYS A 330 14.98 -9.97 9.50
N LEU A 331 14.06 -10.80 9.99
CA LEU A 331 12.75 -10.35 10.48
C LEU A 331 12.91 -9.31 11.59
N LEU A 332 13.77 -9.57 12.56
CA LEU A 332 14.04 -8.65 13.67
C LEU A 332 14.75 -7.38 13.18
N ALA A 333 15.80 -7.49 12.37
CA ALA A 333 16.56 -6.35 11.86
C ALA A 333 15.70 -5.41 11.02
N THR A 334 14.80 -5.97 10.16
CA THR A 334 13.85 -5.16 9.38
C THR A 334 12.85 -4.46 10.29
N SER A 335 12.31 -5.17 11.29
CA SER A 335 11.36 -4.61 12.24
C SER A 335 12.00 -3.49 13.08
N LEU A 336 13.25 -3.65 13.51
CA LEU A 336 14.02 -2.63 14.21
C LEU A 336 14.29 -1.41 13.31
N THR A 337 14.75 -1.63 12.08
CA THR A 337 15.06 -0.54 11.15
C THR A 337 13.84 0.32 10.85
N LEU A 338 12.71 -0.29 10.49
CA LEU A 338 11.48 0.44 10.15
C LEU A 338 10.76 0.96 11.39
N GLY A 339 10.68 0.15 12.45
CA GLY A 339 10.00 0.51 13.70
C GLY A 339 10.66 1.67 14.41
N SER A 340 11.99 1.78 14.38
CA SER A 340 12.72 2.94 14.95
C SER A 340 12.60 4.20 14.11
N GLY A 341 12.18 4.08 12.83
CA GLY A 341 11.89 5.21 11.96
C GLY A 341 12.74 5.31 10.69
N GLY A 342 13.42 4.25 10.31
CA GLY A 342 14.20 4.19 9.07
C GLY A 342 13.37 4.43 7.80
N SER A 343 14.06 4.72 6.71
CA SER A 343 13.49 4.92 5.37
C SER A 343 13.89 3.78 4.46
N GLY A 344 12.94 2.96 3.99
CA GLY A 344 13.22 1.82 3.12
C GLY A 344 12.01 0.93 2.91
N GLY A 345 12.07 0.02 1.91
CA GLY A 345 10.99 -0.88 1.55
C GLY A 345 10.98 -2.18 2.34
N ILE A 346 9.86 -2.89 2.26
CA ILE A 346 9.67 -4.21 2.89
C ILE A 346 9.83 -5.37 1.89
N PHE A 347 9.93 -5.07 0.60
CA PHE A 347 9.85 -6.06 -0.47
C PHE A 347 11.09 -6.98 -0.48
N SER A 348 12.31 -6.41 -0.49
CA SER A 348 13.55 -7.22 -0.38
C SER A 348 13.60 -8.05 0.91
N PRO A 349 13.26 -7.53 2.10
CA PRO A 349 13.12 -8.36 3.29
C PRO A 349 12.10 -9.49 3.13
N ALA A 350 10.97 -9.26 2.46
CA ALA A 350 9.98 -10.29 2.20
C ALA A 350 10.53 -11.40 1.29
N LEU A 351 11.29 -11.04 0.23
CA LEU A 351 12.01 -11.98 -0.61
C LEU A 351 12.97 -12.85 0.21
N PHE A 352 13.76 -12.22 1.07
CA PHE A 352 14.72 -12.90 1.92
C PHE A 352 14.05 -13.90 2.89
N LEU A 353 12.99 -13.45 3.59
CA LEU A 353 12.24 -14.30 4.51
C LEU A 353 11.62 -15.50 3.77
N GLY A 354 11.10 -15.27 2.57
CA GLY A 354 10.54 -16.32 1.72
C GLY A 354 11.58 -17.33 1.25
N ALA A 355 12.73 -16.86 0.77
CA ALA A 355 13.82 -17.71 0.32
C ALA A 355 14.40 -18.58 1.46
N THR A 356 14.67 -17.98 2.62
CA THR A 356 15.17 -18.70 3.80
C THR A 356 14.18 -19.74 4.33
N LEU A 357 12.89 -19.38 4.39
CA LEU A 357 11.84 -20.33 4.78
C LEU A 357 11.69 -21.47 3.76
N GLY A 358 11.80 -21.15 2.45
CA GLY A 358 11.76 -22.15 1.39
C GLY A 358 12.91 -23.15 1.47
N GLY A 359 14.13 -22.66 1.75
CA GLY A 359 15.29 -23.53 1.99
C GLY A 359 15.13 -24.41 3.25
N CYS A 360 14.59 -23.86 4.35
CA CYS A 360 14.27 -24.64 5.54
C CYS A 360 13.22 -25.73 5.24
N TYR A 361 12.18 -25.36 4.50
CA TYR A 361 11.11 -26.29 4.15
C TYR A 361 11.59 -27.41 3.22
N ALA A 362 12.49 -27.10 2.27
CA ALA A 362 13.14 -28.11 1.43
C ALA A 362 13.92 -29.14 2.26
N ALA A 363 14.71 -28.67 3.23
CA ALA A 363 15.44 -29.55 4.13
C ALA A 363 14.51 -30.44 4.98
N LEU A 364 13.41 -29.88 5.48
CA LEU A 364 12.39 -30.61 6.24
C LEU A 364 11.71 -31.69 5.36
N LEU A 365 11.32 -31.37 4.14
CA LEU A 365 10.75 -32.34 3.20
C LEU A 365 11.73 -33.46 2.86
N GLY A 366 13.00 -33.12 2.63
CA GLY A 366 14.04 -34.11 2.37
C GLY A 366 14.24 -35.09 3.54
N TRP A 367 14.04 -34.62 4.77
CA TRP A 367 14.09 -35.45 5.98
C TRP A 367 12.81 -36.30 6.17
N LEU A 368 11.62 -35.73 5.96
CA LEU A 368 10.34 -36.42 6.17
C LEU A 368 9.98 -37.38 5.03
N MET A 369 10.34 -37.02 3.81
CA MET A 369 9.97 -37.74 2.58
C MET A 369 11.20 -37.86 1.66
N PRO A 370 12.15 -38.78 1.94
CA PRO A 370 13.39 -38.90 1.17
C PRO A 370 13.19 -39.20 -0.31
N GLY A 371 12.05 -39.80 -0.69
CA GLY A 371 11.67 -40.06 -2.09
C GLY A 371 11.11 -38.86 -2.84
N MET A 372 10.83 -37.75 -2.15
CA MET A 372 10.34 -36.51 -2.75
C MET A 372 11.54 -35.59 -2.99
N HIS A 373 12.00 -35.47 -4.22
CA HIS A 373 13.08 -34.57 -4.60
C HIS A 373 12.58 -33.11 -4.49
N ALA A 374 12.55 -32.56 -3.25
CA ALA A 374 12.19 -31.18 -2.99
C ALA A 374 13.38 -30.27 -3.34
N ASP A 375 13.29 -29.58 -4.47
CA ASP A 375 14.33 -28.64 -4.87
C ASP A 375 14.29 -27.36 -4.04
N ALA A 376 15.40 -27.05 -3.33
CA ALA A 376 15.50 -25.91 -2.44
C ALA A 376 15.35 -24.57 -3.18
N ALA A 377 15.87 -24.46 -4.42
CA ALA A 377 15.74 -23.24 -5.22
C ALA A 377 14.29 -23.00 -5.63
N SER A 378 13.57 -24.05 -6.07
CA SER A 378 12.14 -23.96 -6.43
C SER A 378 11.30 -23.53 -5.22
N LEU A 379 11.52 -24.13 -4.05
CA LEU A 379 10.81 -23.76 -2.82
C LEU A 379 11.19 -22.36 -2.31
N ALA A 380 12.44 -21.95 -2.50
CA ALA A 380 12.87 -20.57 -2.20
C ALA A 380 12.12 -19.56 -3.08
N VAL A 381 11.99 -19.81 -4.39
CA VAL A 381 11.22 -18.97 -5.32
C VAL A 381 9.75 -18.88 -4.92
N VAL A 382 9.13 -20.02 -4.61
CA VAL A 382 7.73 -20.06 -4.13
C VAL A 382 7.59 -19.31 -2.80
N GLY A 383 8.56 -19.48 -1.91
CA GLY A 383 8.60 -18.76 -0.63
C GLY A 383 8.69 -17.25 -0.80
N MET A 384 9.54 -16.77 -1.71
CA MET A 384 9.69 -15.35 -2.04
C MET A 384 8.33 -14.71 -2.41
N ALA A 385 7.63 -15.32 -3.35
CA ALA A 385 6.30 -14.83 -3.75
C ALA A 385 5.28 -14.94 -2.61
N GLY A 386 5.31 -16.05 -1.85
CA GLY A 386 4.35 -16.31 -0.77
C GLY A 386 4.41 -15.27 0.35
N ILE A 387 5.62 -14.85 0.76
CA ILE A 387 5.76 -13.78 1.76
C ILE A 387 5.37 -12.42 1.19
N ILE A 388 5.71 -12.11 -0.09
CA ILE A 388 5.28 -10.87 -0.73
C ILE A 388 3.75 -10.81 -0.79
N GLY A 389 3.10 -11.78 -1.44
CA GLY A 389 1.64 -11.79 -1.59
C GLY A 389 0.90 -11.87 -0.26
N GLY A 390 1.41 -12.68 0.67
CA GLY A 390 0.88 -12.78 2.03
C GLY A 390 0.96 -11.46 2.80
N SER A 391 2.09 -10.78 2.79
CA SER A 391 2.28 -9.54 3.57
C SER A 391 1.66 -8.30 2.93
N THR A 392 1.77 -8.15 1.62
CA THR A 392 1.28 -6.95 0.89
C THR A 392 -0.19 -7.05 0.49
N GLY A 393 -0.73 -8.26 0.36
CA GLY A 393 -2.07 -8.51 -0.17
C GLY A 393 -2.15 -8.54 -1.70
N ALA A 394 -1.07 -8.25 -2.41
CA ALA A 394 -0.97 -8.24 -3.87
C ALA A 394 -0.62 -9.64 -4.38
N VAL A 395 -1.60 -10.51 -4.47
CA VAL A 395 -1.44 -11.94 -4.78
C VAL A 395 -1.00 -12.15 -6.23
N VAL A 396 -1.71 -11.55 -7.18
CA VAL A 396 -1.41 -11.71 -8.61
C VAL A 396 -0.08 -11.05 -8.95
N THR A 397 0.16 -9.85 -8.41
CA THR A 397 1.44 -9.14 -8.54
C THR A 397 2.61 -9.98 -8.05
N ALA A 398 2.50 -10.60 -6.86
CA ALA A 398 3.58 -11.41 -6.30
C ALA A 398 3.93 -12.61 -7.20
N VAL A 399 2.91 -13.31 -7.71
CA VAL A 399 3.09 -14.43 -8.64
C VAL A 399 3.80 -13.98 -9.92
N VAL A 400 3.30 -12.90 -10.55
CA VAL A 400 3.83 -12.45 -11.84
C VAL A 400 5.20 -11.79 -11.71
N ILE A 401 5.46 -10.99 -10.67
CA ILE A 401 6.79 -10.41 -10.45
C ILE A 401 7.83 -11.52 -10.29
N VAL A 402 7.57 -12.52 -9.46
CA VAL A 402 8.52 -13.62 -9.23
C VAL A 402 8.66 -14.48 -10.47
N TYR A 403 7.58 -14.72 -11.23
CA TYR A 403 7.65 -15.37 -12.53
C TYR A 403 8.54 -14.60 -13.51
N GLU A 404 8.36 -13.31 -13.69
CA GLU A 404 9.20 -12.49 -14.58
C GLU A 404 10.67 -12.43 -14.11
N MET A 405 10.91 -12.46 -12.79
CA MET A 405 12.26 -12.51 -12.20
C MET A 405 12.97 -13.84 -12.43
N THR A 406 12.23 -14.93 -12.58
CA THR A 406 12.76 -16.28 -12.76
C THR A 406 12.74 -16.74 -14.23
N ARG A 407 11.80 -16.20 -15.00
CA ARG A 407 11.53 -16.57 -16.40
C ARG A 407 11.24 -18.07 -16.60
N ASP A 408 10.80 -18.76 -15.55
CA ASP A 408 10.44 -20.17 -15.61
C ASP A 408 8.93 -20.35 -15.45
N TYR A 409 8.28 -20.89 -16.50
CA TYR A 409 6.83 -21.12 -16.50
C TYR A 409 6.39 -22.20 -15.50
N ASN A 410 7.25 -23.16 -15.20
CA ASN A 410 6.91 -24.30 -14.35
C ASN A 410 6.61 -23.90 -12.90
N VAL A 411 7.11 -22.75 -12.45
CA VAL A 411 6.87 -22.25 -11.09
C VAL A 411 5.48 -21.62 -10.90
N ILE A 412 4.74 -21.32 -11.98
CA ILE A 412 3.48 -20.57 -11.87
C ILE A 412 2.44 -21.31 -11.03
N LEU A 413 2.25 -22.61 -11.24
CA LEU A 413 1.27 -23.39 -10.50
C LEU A 413 1.59 -23.50 -8.99
N PRO A 414 2.82 -23.86 -8.59
CA PRO A 414 3.27 -23.79 -7.21
C PRO A 414 3.09 -22.40 -6.58
N LEU A 415 3.42 -21.32 -7.32
CA LEU A 415 3.25 -19.96 -6.87
C LEU A 415 1.78 -19.64 -6.58
N LEU A 416 0.88 -19.93 -7.53
CA LEU A 416 -0.56 -19.67 -7.38
C LEU A 416 -1.13 -20.38 -6.14
N ILE A 417 -0.78 -21.66 -5.93
CA ILE A 417 -1.27 -22.43 -4.79
C ILE A 417 -0.75 -21.82 -3.48
N SER A 418 0.57 -21.70 -3.34
CA SER A 418 1.19 -21.29 -2.07
C SER A 418 0.89 -19.84 -1.71
N VAL A 419 0.90 -18.91 -2.68
CA VAL A 419 0.60 -17.49 -2.44
C VAL A 419 -0.87 -17.30 -2.03
N SER A 420 -1.80 -18.00 -2.70
CA SER A 420 -3.22 -17.91 -2.36
C SER A 420 -3.51 -18.42 -0.94
N VAL A 421 -2.91 -19.55 -0.56
CA VAL A 421 -3.02 -20.07 0.80
C VAL A 421 -2.37 -19.12 1.81
N ALA A 422 -1.17 -18.63 1.51
CA ALA A 422 -0.47 -17.68 2.38
C ALA A 422 -1.28 -16.41 2.64
N TYR A 423 -1.91 -15.86 1.59
CA TYR A 423 -2.83 -14.72 1.71
C TYR A 423 -4.02 -15.04 2.63
N GLY A 424 -4.68 -16.20 2.42
CA GLY A 424 -5.84 -16.60 3.22
C GLY A 424 -5.49 -16.78 4.70
N VAL A 425 -4.38 -17.47 4.99
CA VAL A 425 -3.90 -17.70 6.37
C VAL A 425 -3.49 -16.39 7.03
N ARG A 426 -2.73 -15.52 6.34
CA ARG A 426 -2.39 -14.21 6.87
C ARG A 426 -3.64 -13.40 7.22
N ARG A 427 -4.66 -13.40 6.33
CA ARG A 427 -5.92 -12.67 6.55
C ARG A 427 -6.69 -13.16 7.78
N TRP A 428 -6.59 -14.45 8.09
CA TRP A 428 -7.17 -15.00 9.30
C TRP A 428 -6.51 -14.45 10.57
N PHE A 429 -5.16 -14.33 10.58
CA PHE A 429 -4.42 -13.79 11.74
C PHE A 429 -4.41 -12.26 11.79
N VAL A 430 -4.35 -11.59 10.63
CA VAL A 430 -4.22 -10.13 10.50
C VAL A 430 -5.10 -9.65 9.34
N ARG A 431 -6.15 -8.91 9.62
CA ARG A 431 -7.16 -8.52 8.61
C ARG A 431 -6.65 -7.54 7.55
N GLY A 432 -5.68 -6.69 7.81
CA GLY A 432 -5.12 -5.74 6.83
C GLY A 432 -3.79 -6.22 6.26
N SER A 433 -3.41 -5.73 5.08
CA SER A 433 -2.05 -5.85 4.58
C SER A 433 -1.09 -4.97 5.38
N ILE A 434 0.21 -5.15 5.18
CA ILE A 434 1.23 -4.30 5.81
C ILE A 434 1.07 -2.83 5.42
N TYR A 435 0.49 -2.54 4.25
CA TYR A 435 0.24 -1.18 3.78
C TYR A 435 -1.04 -0.59 4.36
N ASP A 436 -2.13 -1.36 4.34
CA ASP A 436 -3.44 -0.94 4.86
C ASP A 436 -3.39 -0.63 6.35
N LEU A 437 -2.66 -1.46 7.12
CA LEU A 437 -2.50 -1.23 8.56
C LEU A 437 -1.76 0.06 8.88
N LYS A 438 -0.80 0.48 8.04
CA LYS A 438 -0.13 1.78 8.21
C LYS A 438 -1.10 2.94 8.06
N LEU A 439 -1.99 2.85 7.09
CA LEU A 439 -3.01 3.86 6.83
C LEU A 439 -4.13 3.82 7.86
N ALA A 440 -4.59 2.63 8.24
CA ALA A 440 -5.61 2.46 9.26
C ALA A 440 -5.18 3.04 10.62
N ARG A 441 -3.88 2.94 10.99
CA ARG A 441 -3.30 3.57 12.18
C ARG A 441 -3.35 5.11 12.14
N ARG A 442 -3.49 5.70 10.95
CA ARG A 442 -3.67 7.15 10.75
C ARG A 442 -5.15 7.54 10.60
N GLY A 443 -6.07 6.58 10.72
CA GLY A 443 -7.50 6.78 10.49
C GLY A 443 -7.89 6.82 9.01
N HIS A 444 -6.99 6.43 8.10
CA HIS A 444 -7.24 6.38 6.67
C HIS A 444 -7.51 4.94 6.24
N TYR A 445 -8.72 4.65 5.78
CA TYR A 445 -9.12 3.33 5.33
C TYR A 445 -9.20 3.27 3.82
N ILE A 446 -8.60 2.27 3.20
CA ILE A 446 -8.67 2.04 1.76
C ILE A 446 -9.72 0.96 1.47
N PRO A 447 -10.61 1.16 0.49
CA PRO A 447 -11.59 0.15 0.10
C PRO A 447 -10.90 -1.12 -0.42
N GLU A 448 -11.32 -2.29 0.05
CA GLU A 448 -10.79 -3.58 -0.41
C GLU A 448 -11.22 -3.93 -1.86
N SER A 449 -12.15 -3.20 -2.44
CA SER A 449 -12.71 -3.48 -3.77
C SER A 449 -11.95 -2.75 -4.87
N LEU A 450 -11.46 -3.49 -5.85
CA LEU A 450 -10.88 -2.99 -7.09
C LEU A 450 -11.89 -2.25 -8.00
N GLN A 451 -13.19 -2.26 -7.65
CA GLN A 451 -14.28 -1.60 -8.38
C GLN A 451 -14.67 -0.25 -7.75
N THR A 452 -13.79 0.36 -7.01
CA THR A 452 -14.06 1.65 -6.40
C THR A 452 -14.18 2.72 -7.48
N ASN A 453 -15.35 3.28 -7.63
CA ASN A 453 -15.58 4.37 -8.58
C ASN A 453 -14.91 5.65 -8.09
N MET A 454 -14.29 6.40 -9.00
CA MET A 454 -13.57 7.64 -8.66
C MET A 454 -14.44 8.69 -7.94
N TYR A 455 -15.75 8.68 -8.14
CA TYR A 455 -16.65 9.61 -7.43
C TYR A 455 -16.65 9.40 -5.90
N LEU A 456 -16.29 8.20 -5.43
CA LEU A 456 -16.16 7.93 -3.98
C LEU A 456 -15.00 8.70 -3.34
N LEU A 457 -14.03 9.13 -4.14
CA LEU A 457 -12.92 9.98 -3.72
C LEU A 457 -13.27 11.48 -3.76
N ASP A 458 -14.46 11.81 -4.21
CA ASP A 458 -14.94 13.18 -4.19
C ASP A 458 -15.44 13.56 -2.79
N ARG A 459 -15.49 14.87 -2.55
CA ARG A 459 -15.93 15.39 -1.26
C ARG A 459 -17.45 15.39 -1.17
N VAL A 460 -17.96 15.07 0.00
CA VAL A 460 -19.39 15.04 0.35
C VAL A 460 -20.13 16.29 -0.13
N ARG A 461 -19.49 17.47 -0.08
CA ARG A 461 -20.12 18.73 -0.54
C ARG A 461 -20.60 18.74 -2.00
N TYR A 462 -20.08 17.83 -2.86
CA TYR A 462 -20.49 17.72 -4.27
C TYR A 462 -21.76 16.91 -4.44
N PHE A 463 -22.10 16.06 -3.48
CA PHE A 463 -23.28 15.19 -3.46
C PHE A 463 -24.42 15.72 -2.60
N LEU A 464 -24.20 16.84 -1.92
CA LEU A 464 -25.16 17.41 -1.00
C LEU A 464 -26.44 17.87 -1.66
N ARG A 465 -27.56 17.41 -1.15
CA ARG A 465 -28.84 18.07 -1.37
C ARG A 465 -28.94 19.27 -0.41
N ARG A 466 -28.83 20.46 -0.98
CA ARG A 466 -28.86 21.71 -0.22
C ARG A 466 -30.29 22.21 0.09
N ALA A 467 -31.30 21.57 -0.51
CA ALA A 467 -32.70 21.86 -0.27
C ALA A 467 -33.10 21.32 1.13
N VAL A 468 -32.99 22.15 2.14
CA VAL A 468 -33.25 21.81 3.54
C VAL A 468 -34.14 22.84 4.16
N VAL A 469 -35.27 22.43 4.77
CA VAL A 469 -36.20 23.25 5.52
C VAL A 469 -36.11 22.88 7.01
N ARG A 470 -36.00 23.86 7.88
CA ARG A 470 -35.96 23.66 9.32
C ARG A 470 -37.33 24.03 9.91
N VAL A 471 -37.94 23.10 10.63
CA VAL A 471 -39.25 23.25 11.25
C VAL A 471 -39.13 23.03 12.75
N PRO A 472 -39.57 23.98 13.59
CA PRO A 472 -39.64 23.75 15.04
C PRO A 472 -40.61 22.64 15.39
N VAL A 473 -40.32 21.84 16.42
CA VAL A 473 -41.17 20.69 16.83
C VAL A 473 -42.56 21.17 17.32
N ASP A 474 -42.64 22.31 17.91
CA ASP A 474 -43.88 22.95 18.38
C ASP A 474 -44.40 24.02 17.40
N GLY A 475 -43.87 24.03 16.16
CA GLY A 475 -44.26 24.97 15.10
C GLY A 475 -45.29 24.38 14.14
N ASP A 476 -45.50 25.13 13.07
CA ASP A 476 -46.41 24.78 11.97
C ASP A 476 -45.64 24.39 10.68
N TRP A 477 -46.41 23.93 9.69
CA TRP A 477 -45.86 23.54 8.37
C TRP A 477 -45.73 24.72 7.40
N ASN A 478 -46.06 25.93 7.79
CA ASN A 478 -46.08 27.12 6.91
C ASN A 478 -44.74 27.34 6.19
N ARG A 479 -43.59 27.07 6.86
CA ARG A 479 -42.28 27.19 6.24
C ARG A 479 -42.06 26.18 5.15
N LEU A 480 -42.53 24.95 5.33
CA LEU A 480 -42.42 23.89 4.34
C LEU A 480 -43.35 24.17 3.16
N GLU A 481 -44.58 24.62 3.41
CA GLU A 481 -45.55 24.98 2.37
C GLU A 481 -45.06 26.11 1.51
N HIS A 482 -44.55 27.17 2.15
CA HIS A 482 -43.97 28.32 1.44
C HIS A 482 -42.77 27.91 0.56
N TYR A 483 -41.96 26.96 1.05
CA TYR A 483 -40.84 26.41 0.31
C TYR A 483 -41.31 25.57 -0.91
N LEU A 484 -42.31 24.71 -0.72
CA LEU A 484 -42.86 23.86 -1.78
C LEU A 484 -43.56 24.64 -2.88
N MET A 485 -44.19 25.78 -2.54
CA MET A 485 -44.80 26.68 -3.51
C MET A 485 -43.77 27.40 -4.40
N ARG A 486 -42.56 27.64 -3.90
CA ARG A 486 -41.51 28.40 -4.60
C ARG A 486 -40.55 27.57 -5.41
N LEU A 487 -40.30 26.33 -5.06
CA LEU A 487 -39.24 25.51 -5.59
C LEU A 487 -39.75 24.15 -6.08
N GLN A 488 -39.35 23.79 -7.31
CA GLN A 488 -39.77 22.53 -7.97
C GLN A 488 -39.07 21.28 -7.41
N ARG A 489 -38.34 21.35 -6.28
CA ARG A 489 -37.61 20.22 -5.70
C ARG A 489 -38.03 19.99 -4.25
N LEU A 490 -38.28 18.72 -3.90
CA LEU A 490 -38.60 18.31 -2.54
C LEU A 490 -37.40 18.50 -1.61
N PRO A 491 -37.55 19.24 -0.48
CA PRO A 491 -36.50 19.43 0.50
C PRO A 491 -36.44 18.26 1.49
N HIS A 492 -35.31 18.09 2.15
CA HIS A 492 -35.27 17.39 3.43
C HIS A 492 -35.77 18.32 4.54
N VAL A 493 -36.57 17.80 5.48
CA VAL A 493 -37.08 18.57 6.62
C VAL A 493 -36.31 18.18 7.87
N ILE A 494 -35.70 19.14 8.52
CA ILE A 494 -35.01 18.96 9.80
C ILE A 494 -35.90 19.51 10.90
N ILE A 495 -36.30 18.63 11.82
CA ILE A 495 -37.11 19.01 12.96
C ILE A 495 -36.18 19.38 14.11
N VAL A 496 -36.42 20.57 14.68
CA VAL A 496 -35.54 21.17 15.69
C VAL A 496 -36.32 21.55 16.94
N ASP A 497 -35.66 21.43 18.10
CA ASP A 497 -36.12 21.98 19.37
C ASP A 497 -35.04 22.93 19.86
N GLY A 498 -35.30 24.25 19.73
CA GLY A 498 -34.31 25.28 19.99
C GLY A 498 -33.05 25.06 19.14
N GLU A 499 -31.93 24.75 19.78
CA GLU A 499 -30.63 24.50 19.12
C GLU A 499 -30.37 22.99 18.86
N LYS A 500 -31.27 22.10 19.27
CA LYS A 500 -31.11 20.65 19.12
C LYS A 500 -31.84 20.13 17.89
N VAL A 501 -31.20 19.25 17.13
CA VAL A 501 -31.83 18.52 16.05
C VAL A 501 -32.46 17.24 16.63
N LEU A 502 -33.76 17.05 16.42
CA LEU A 502 -34.52 15.89 16.92
C LEU A 502 -34.62 14.76 15.89
N GLY A 503 -34.68 15.11 14.60
CA GLY A 503 -34.78 14.14 13.53
C GLY A 503 -34.83 14.79 12.14
N VAL A 504 -34.75 13.95 11.12
CA VAL A 504 -34.76 14.36 9.72
C VAL A 504 -35.82 13.59 8.97
N ILE A 505 -36.73 14.27 8.29
CA ILE A 505 -37.65 13.64 7.33
C ILE A 505 -37.01 13.80 5.94
N THR A 506 -36.74 12.67 5.30
CA THR A 506 -36.08 12.65 3.99
C THR A 506 -37.02 13.10 2.88
N ALA A 507 -36.48 13.63 1.78
CA ALA A 507 -37.26 14.22 0.70
C ALA A 507 -38.30 13.27 0.08
N ASP A 508 -38.00 11.97 0.03
CA ASP A 508 -38.90 10.90 -0.42
C ASP A 508 -40.12 10.70 0.50
N ARG A 509 -39.96 10.97 1.80
CA ARG A 509 -41.03 10.84 2.79
C ARG A 509 -41.83 12.14 3.03
N VAL A 510 -41.32 13.28 2.60
CA VAL A 510 -42.00 14.58 2.82
C VAL A 510 -43.40 14.61 2.21
N LEU A 511 -43.65 13.92 1.10
CA LEU A 511 -44.96 13.85 0.49
C LEU A 511 -45.94 12.92 1.25
N GLN A 512 -45.43 12.05 2.10
CA GLN A 512 -46.26 11.13 2.91
C GLN A 512 -46.70 11.75 4.23
N VAL A 513 -46.16 12.92 4.57
CA VAL A 513 -46.51 13.64 5.81
C VAL A 513 -47.88 14.29 5.64
N ASP A 514 -48.81 13.88 6.46
CA ASP A 514 -50.12 14.54 6.60
C ASP A 514 -49.92 15.87 7.38
N ARG A 515 -50.08 16.98 6.67
CA ARG A 515 -49.85 18.32 7.19
C ARG A 515 -50.97 18.83 8.13
N SER A 516 -52.06 18.07 8.24
CA SER A 516 -53.10 18.32 9.27
C SER A 516 -52.63 17.90 10.65
N GLN A 517 -51.60 17.02 10.74
CA GLN A 517 -51.02 16.56 12.00
C GLN A 517 -49.96 17.56 12.52
N SER A 518 -49.76 17.51 13.84
CA SER A 518 -48.69 18.31 14.46
C SER A 518 -47.29 17.86 13.99
N VAL A 519 -46.33 18.78 13.98
CA VAL A 519 -44.93 18.46 13.64
C VAL A 519 -44.35 17.36 14.55
N ARG A 520 -44.77 17.31 15.82
CA ARG A 520 -44.38 16.29 16.79
C ARG A 520 -44.86 14.89 16.40
N GLN A 521 -46.10 14.78 15.92
CA GLN A 521 -46.63 13.49 15.43
C GLN A 521 -45.91 13.02 14.15
N ALA A 522 -45.59 13.96 13.26
CA ALA A 522 -44.82 13.63 12.06
C ALA A 522 -43.38 13.22 12.38
N LEU A 523 -42.76 13.82 13.41
CA LEU A 523 -41.45 13.41 13.92
C LEU A 523 -41.43 11.94 14.32
N GLU A 524 -42.42 11.52 15.10
CA GLU A 524 -42.52 10.12 15.58
C GLU A 524 -42.74 9.11 14.47
N ARG A 525 -43.52 9.46 13.44
CA ARG A 525 -43.93 8.53 12.37
C ARG A 525 -43.01 8.49 11.17
N HIS A 526 -42.41 9.61 10.80
CA HIS A 526 -41.72 9.77 9.49
C HIS A 526 -40.26 10.17 9.60
N ALA A 527 -39.79 10.63 10.76
CA ALA A 527 -38.43 11.12 10.88
C ALA A 527 -37.43 10.02 11.25
N ASP A 528 -36.26 10.09 10.65
CA ASP A 528 -35.09 9.33 11.08
C ASP A 528 -34.44 10.06 12.28
N HIS A 529 -34.46 9.42 13.44
CA HIS A 529 -33.89 9.95 14.68
C HIS A 529 -32.39 9.67 14.79
N LYS A 530 -31.88 8.71 14.02
CA LYS A 530 -30.47 8.33 14.00
C LYS A 530 -29.80 8.89 12.75
N PHE A 531 -28.89 9.78 12.94
CA PHE A 531 -28.10 10.42 11.88
C PHE A 531 -26.64 10.47 12.29
N ILE A 532 -25.73 10.53 11.30
CA ILE A 532 -24.32 10.84 11.50
C ILE A 532 -24.06 12.28 11.05
N VAL A 533 -23.05 12.90 11.64
CA VAL A 533 -22.60 14.25 11.25
C VAL A 533 -21.28 14.13 10.50
N ALA A 534 -21.18 14.81 9.36
CA ALA A 534 -19.99 14.80 8.54
C ALA A 534 -19.59 16.22 8.15
N CYS A 535 -18.31 16.41 7.83
CA CYS A 535 -17.81 17.65 7.23
C CYS A 535 -18.03 17.63 5.71
N GLY A 536 -18.40 18.76 5.13
CA GLY A 536 -18.52 18.87 3.67
C GLY A 536 -17.21 18.59 2.92
N ASN A 537 -16.08 18.61 3.62
CA ASN A 537 -14.76 18.29 3.07
C ASN A 537 -14.34 16.82 3.22
N ASP A 538 -15.11 16.00 3.95
CA ASP A 538 -14.84 14.57 4.08
C ASP A 538 -15.00 13.86 2.74
N LEU A 539 -14.29 12.74 2.56
CA LEU A 539 -14.45 11.91 1.37
C LEU A 539 -15.77 11.15 1.44
N LEU A 540 -16.44 11.03 0.29
CA LEU A 540 -17.73 10.32 0.23
C LEU A 540 -17.61 8.89 0.75
N PHE A 541 -16.53 8.18 0.41
CA PHE A 541 -16.36 6.79 0.83
C PHE A 541 -16.19 6.63 2.35
N ASP A 542 -15.52 7.56 3.05
CA ASP A 542 -15.40 7.53 4.51
C ASP A 542 -16.77 7.69 5.16
N VAL A 543 -17.54 8.65 4.66
CA VAL A 543 -18.91 8.91 5.16
C VAL A 543 -19.82 7.72 4.87
N MET A 544 -19.70 7.09 3.69
CA MET A 544 -20.44 5.87 3.36
C MET A 544 -20.04 4.69 4.25
N ALA A 545 -18.76 4.53 4.56
CA ALA A 545 -18.27 3.50 5.46
C ALA A 545 -18.85 3.69 6.89
N HIS A 546 -18.87 4.92 7.40
CA HIS A 546 -19.49 5.24 8.68
C HIS A 546 -21.01 5.00 8.66
N LEU A 547 -21.69 5.42 7.59
CA LEU A 547 -23.12 5.23 7.43
C LEU A 547 -23.49 3.73 7.38
N ARG A 548 -22.68 2.92 6.68
CA ARG A 548 -22.87 1.45 6.60
C ARG A 548 -22.71 0.75 7.96
N ASN A 549 -21.81 1.23 8.79
CA ASN A 549 -21.51 0.65 10.10
C ASN A 549 -22.34 1.27 11.24
N SER A 550 -23.22 2.23 10.93
CA SER A 550 -24.10 2.92 11.85
C SER A 550 -25.55 2.45 11.64
N PRO A 551 -26.40 2.51 12.64
CA PRO A 551 -27.85 2.35 12.46
C PRO A 551 -28.52 3.57 11.81
N ALA A 552 -27.77 4.61 11.46
CA ALA A 552 -28.26 5.81 10.81
C ALA A 552 -28.51 5.57 9.31
N SER A 553 -29.56 6.22 8.78
CA SER A 553 -29.89 6.23 7.35
C SER A 553 -29.58 7.58 6.67
N VAL A 554 -29.25 8.58 7.48
CA VAL A 554 -29.13 9.97 7.07
C VAL A 554 -27.81 10.57 7.57
N VAL A 555 -27.17 11.39 6.74
CA VAL A 555 -25.99 12.18 7.09
C VAL A 555 -26.35 13.65 7.09
N ILE A 556 -26.15 14.32 8.21
CA ILE A 556 -26.23 15.78 8.31
C ILE A 556 -24.84 16.35 8.04
N VAL A 557 -24.75 17.24 7.08
CA VAL A 557 -23.46 17.80 6.67
C VAL A 557 -23.34 19.23 7.13
N THR A 558 -22.25 19.50 7.83
CA THR A 558 -21.89 20.83 8.36
C THR A 558 -20.57 21.33 7.74
N ALA A 559 -20.19 22.54 8.03
CA ALA A 559 -18.93 23.10 7.53
C ALA A 559 -17.69 22.43 8.19
N ASN A 560 -17.80 22.10 9.50
CA ASN A 560 -16.66 21.67 10.32
C ASN A 560 -16.79 20.25 10.89
N GLY A 561 -17.84 19.49 10.54
CA GLY A 561 -18.09 18.17 11.12
C GLY A 561 -18.75 18.17 12.50
N ASP A 562 -18.96 19.33 13.11
CA ASP A 562 -19.63 19.51 14.39
C ASP A 562 -21.05 20.07 14.20
N LEU A 563 -22.01 19.55 14.95
CA LEU A 563 -23.41 20.01 14.97
C LEU A 563 -23.73 20.62 16.34
N LYS A 564 -23.36 21.87 16.54
CA LYS A 564 -23.70 22.60 17.77
C LYS A 564 -25.04 23.33 17.65
N THR A 565 -25.34 23.86 16.46
CA THR A 565 -26.60 24.54 16.17
C THR A 565 -27.16 24.13 14.80
N PRO A 566 -28.49 24.09 14.62
CA PRO A 566 -29.12 23.78 13.33
C PRO A 566 -28.71 24.73 12.19
N ARG A 567 -28.22 25.94 12.54
CA ARG A 567 -27.78 26.92 11.53
C ARG A 567 -26.52 26.52 10.79
N GLN A 568 -25.70 25.63 11.39
CA GLN A 568 -24.46 25.13 10.77
C GLN A 568 -24.69 24.07 9.67
N ILE A 569 -25.93 23.55 9.54
CA ILE A 569 -26.25 22.53 8.55
C ILE A 569 -26.21 23.15 7.16
N LYS A 570 -25.36 22.56 6.29
CA LYS A 570 -25.18 22.92 4.88
C LYS A 570 -26.05 22.10 3.93
N GLY A 571 -26.44 20.90 4.36
CA GLY A 571 -27.27 19.99 3.58
C GLY A 571 -27.41 18.64 4.28
N VAL A 572 -28.17 17.76 3.64
CA VAL A 572 -28.40 16.39 4.06
C VAL A 572 -27.99 15.48 2.92
N LEU A 573 -27.51 14.29 3.24
CA LEU A 573 -27.11 13.28 2.29
C LEU A 573 -27.74 11.93 2.69
N THR A 574 -28.37 11.28 1.73
CA THR A 574 -28.96 9.95 1.87
C THR A 574 -28.36 8.99 0.83
N TRP A 575 -28.61 7.69 0.97
CA TRP A 575 -28.21 6.71 -0.05
C TRP A 575 -28.84 7.02 -1.43
N SER A 576 -30.09 7.48 -1.47
CA SER A 576 -30.77 7.85 -2.71
C SER A 576 -30.13 9.08 -3.38
N ASP A 577 -29.64 10.05 -2.60
CA ASP A 577 -28.95 11.23 -3.14
C ASP A 577 -27.59 10.83 -3.76
N ILE A 578 -26.87 9.91 -3.13
CA ILE A 578 -25.62 9.36 -3.67
C ILE A 578 -25.91 8.60 -4.98
N ALA A 579 -26.90 7.71 -4.97
CA ALA A 579 -27.28 6.93 -6.15
C ALA A 579 -27.70 7.82 -7.32
N SER A 580 -28.53 8.82 -7.08
CA SER A 580 -29.00 9.74 -8.12
C SER A 580 -27.88 10.63 -8.70
N SER A 581 -26.87 10.95 -7.90
CA SER A 581 -25.72 11.77 -8.32
C SER A 581 -24.66 10.96 -9.07
N SER A 582 -24.59 9.65 -8.84
CA SER A 582 -23.59 8.74 -9.43
C SER A 582 -24.10 7.97 -10.66
N ASN A 583 -25.37 8.13 -11.05
CA ASN A 583 -26.05 7.30 -12.06
C ASN A 583 -25.98 5.77 -11.79
N LEU A 584 -25.79 5.37 -10.53
CA LEU A 584 -25.76 3.98 -10.12
C LEU A 584 -27.14 3.55 -9.58
N PRO A 585 -27.57 2.31 -9.86
CA PRO A 585 -28.78 1.76 -9.24
C PRO A 585 -28.57 1.59 -7.74
N GLU A 586 -29.54 2.04 -6.96
CA GLU A 586 -29.57 2.00 -5.48
C GLU A 586 -29.17 0.64 -4.84
N PRO A 587 -29.54 -0.53 -5.42
CA PRO A 587 -29.14 -1.84 -4.88
C PRO A 587 -27.63 -2.09 -4.84
N LEU A 588 -26.86 -1.47 -5.71
CA LEU A 588 -25.41 -1.61 -5.77
C LEU A 588 -24.70 -0.84 -4.65
N LEU A 589 -25.35 0.12 -4.04
CA LEU A 589 -24.83 0.94 -2.95
C LEU A 589 -25.10 0.34 -1.56
N GLY A 590 -25.79 -0.82 -1.49
CA GLY A 590 -25.98 -1.58 -0.27
C GLY A 590 -27.03 -1.02 0.70
N SER A 591 -28.19 -0.59 0.17
CA SER A 591 -29.34 -0.25 1.00
C SER A 591 -29.79 -1.48 1.81
N ARG A 592 -29.67 -1.44 3.11
CA ARG A 592 -30.31 -2.39 4.03
C ARG A 592 -31.78 -2.02 4.16
N ALA A 593 -32.64 -2.59 3.30
CA ALA A 593 -33.99 -2.91 3.67
C ALA A 593 -33.99 -4.33 4.26
N GLY A 594 -34.05 -4.43 5.57
CA GLY A 594 -34.51 -5.58 6.33
C GLY A 594 -33.77 -6.90 6.13
N ARG A 595 -32.69 -7.15 6.89
CA ARG A 595 -32.44 -8.45 7.55
C ARG A 595 -31.61 -8.17 8.80
N GLY A 596 -32.22 -8.42 9.97
CA GLY A 596 -31.52 -8.46 11.23
C GLY A 596 -30.42 -9.53 11.15
N ILE A 597 -29.20 -9.12 11.37
CA ILE A 597 -28.08 -10.01 11.71
C ILE A 597 -27.80 -9.76 13.18
N ASP A 598 -27.95 -10.85 13.94
CA ASP A 598 -27.67 -11.00 15.36
C ASP A 598 -26.28 -10.41 15.69
N PRO A 599 -26.14 -9.51 16.68
CA PRO A 599 -24.88 -8.93 17.07
C PRO A 599 -23.90 -9.88 17.78
N ASN A 600 -24.27 -11.15 18.03
CA ASN A 600 -23.52 -12.11 18.83
C ASN A 600 -22.90 -13.29 18.04
N GLY A 601 -22.79 -13.19 16.74
CA GLY A 601 -22.05 -14.17 15.92
C GLY A 601 -20.61 -13.71 15.68
N ILE A 602 -19.70 -14.16 16.53
CA ILE A 602 -18.22 -14.17 16.60
C ILE A 602 -17.50 -13.84 15.29
#